data_e9c8a8cf50d7b670e8e751fa4989384b
#
_entry.id   e9c8a8cf50d7b670e8e751fa4989384b
#
_cell.length_a   1.000
_cell.length_b   1.000
_cell.length_c   1.000
_cell.angle_alpha   90.00
_cell.angle_beta   90.00
_cell.angle_gamma   90.00
#
_symmetry.space_group_name_H-M   'P 1'
#
loop_
_entity.id
_entity.type
_entity.pdbx_description
1 polymer ?
#
loop_
_entity_poly.entity_id
_entity_poly.type
_entity_poly.pdbx_seq_one_letter_code
_entity_poly.pdbx_strand_id
1 'polypeptide(L)'
;AAGDAAQIFPKPFSEIAAQSMLASSHIYWAATWFGIAADAFNRAQAFVKAAARKQTDGSLPPGALRLAEAAAKLQEMKGHLTAAIHRFDTALGDDDALSSIGFAAEINALKIAASEKAGEVVRIALLVNGILGYKNGTPFSVGRHLRDTASAPVMISNDRILSNTATLLVMSRFDTSLGG
;
A
#
# COMPACT_ATOMS: atom_id res chain seq x y z
N ALA A 1 -35.63 5.49 8.46
CA ALA A 1 -35.97 5.35 7.06
C ALA A 1 -36.87 4.11 6.89
N ALA A 2 -37.92 4.22 6.09
CA ALA A 2 -38.75 3.08 5.69
C ALA A 2 -38.38 2.71 4.25
N GLY A 3 -38.17 1.45 3.97
CA GLY A 3 -37.87 0.93 2.64
C GLY A 3 -38.62 -0.38 2.37
N ASP A 4 -38.67 -0.79 1.11
CA ASP A 4 -39.27 -2.07 0.73
C ASP A 4 -38.36 -3.21 1.21
N ALA A 5 -38.97 -4.30 1.72
CA ALA A 5 -38.23 -5.51 2.12
C ALA A 5 -37.45 -6.14 0.95
N ALA A 6 -37.90 -5.95 -0.29
CA ALA A 6 -37.20 -6.37 -1.50
C ALA A 6 -35.87 -5.65 -1.73
N GLN A 7 -35.60 -4.53 -1.03
CA GLN A 7 -34.35 -3.78 -1.06
C GLN A 7 -33.31 -4.28 -0.06
N ILE A 8 -33.65 -5.25 0.77
CA ILE A 8 -32.74 -5.88 1.71
C ILE A 8 -31.96 -6.98 0.97
N PHE A 9 -30.64 -6.98 1.09
CA PHE A 9 -29.82 -8.05 0.53
C PHE A 9 -30.24 -9.43 1.10
N PRO A 10 -30.28 -10.47 0.25
CA PRO A 10 -30.70 -11.80 0.68
C PRO A 10 -29.68 -12.51 1.58
N LYS A 11 -28.40 -12.09 1.52
CA LYS A 11 -27.32 -12.62 2.35
C LYS A 11 -26.95 -11.63 3.46
N PRO A 12 -26.38 -12.09 4.58
CA PRO A 12 -25.82 -11.22 5.61
C PRO A 12 -24.75 -10.29 5.03
N PHE A 13 -24.70 -9.04 5.50
CA PHE A 13 -23.71 -8.05 5.01
C PHE A 13 -22.26 -8.52 5.15
N SER A 14 -21.92 -9.26 6.21
CA SER A 14 -20.58 -9.82 6.42
C SER A 14 -20.16 -10.76 5.30
N GLU A 15 -21.07 -11.57 4.78
CA GLU A 15 -20.82 -12.48 3.66
C GLU A 15 -20.62 -11.70 2.36
N ILE A 16 -21.51 -10.76 2.06
CA ILE A 16 -21.42 -9.90 0.87
C ILE A 16 -20.12 -9.09 0.91
N ALA A 17 -19.76 -8.54 2.09
CA ALA A 17 -18.54 -7.77 2.25
C ALA A 17 -17.28 -8.62 2.01
N ALA A 18 -17.25 -9.86 2.49
CA ALA A 18 -16.13 -10.77 2.27
C ALA A 18 -15.96 -11.12 0.78
N GLN A 19 -17.07 -11.43 0.09
CA GLN A 19 -17.07 -11.87 -1.31
C GLN A 19 -16.82 -10.74 -2.33
N SER A 20 -17.08 -9.48 -1.99
CA SER A 20 -17.05 -8.39 -2.98
C SER A 20 -16.27 -7.16 -2.56
N MET A 21 -16.42 -6.70 -1.31
CA MET A 21 -15.96 -5.36 -0.91
C MET A 21 -14.56 -5.37 -0.29
N LEU A 22 -14.24 -6.36 0.53
CA LEU A 22 -13.01 -6.37 1.33
C LEU A 22 -11.77 -6.36 0.45
N ALA A 23 -11.63 -7.36 -0.43
CA ALA A 23 -10.45 -7.52 -1.26
C ALA A 23 -10.29 -6.36 -2.25
N SER A 24 -11.36 -6.02 -2.99
CA SER A 24 -11.32 -4.94 -3.97
C SER A 24 -10.94 -3.60 -3.32
N SER A 25 -11.54 -3.25 -2.16
CA SER A 25 -11.22 -2.00 -1.46
C SER A 25 -9.77 -1.94 -1.00
N HIS A 26 -9.24 -3.02 -0.39
CA HIS A 26 -7.86 -3.06 0.09
C HIS A 26 -6.84 -3.02 -1.05
N ILE A 27 -7.11 -3.69 -2.17
CA ILE A 27 -6.26 -3.65 -3.36
C ILE A 27 -6.25 -2.24 -3.98
N TYR A 28 -7.42 -1.59 -4.15
CA TYR A 28 -7.47 -0.23 -4.70
C TYR A 28 -6.78 0.80 -3.81
N TRP A 29 -6.90 0.69 -2.49
CA TRP A 29 -6.16 1.57 -1.57
C TRP A 29 -4.67 1.33 -1.62
N ALA A 30 -4.23 0.07 -1.60
CA ALA A 30 -2.82 -0.27 -1.75
C ALA A 30 -2.24 0.24 -3.06
N ALA A 31 -2.97 0.12 -4.18
CA ALA A 31 -2.58 0.67 -5.48
C ALA A 31 -2.49 2.20 -5.47
N THR A 32 -3.44 2.87 -4.82
CA THR A 32 -3.43 4.33 -4.66
C THR A 32 -2.20 4.80 -3.86
N TRP A 33 -1.92 4.17 -2.72
CA TRP A 33 -0.77 4.51 -1.90
C TRP A 33 0.56 4.16 -2.59
N PHE A 34 0.60 3.08 -3.36
CA PHE A 34 1.75 2.78 -4.23
C PHE A 34 1.98 3.90 -5.25
N GLY A 35 0.93 4.41 -5.90
CA GLY A 35 1.02 5.53 -6.84
C GLY A 35 1.58 6.80 -6.18
N ILE A 36 1.14 7.12 -4.96
CA ILE A 36 1.65 8.26 -4.18
C ILE A 36 3.14 8.06 -3.86
N ALA A 37 3.52 6.88 -3.39
CA ALA A 37 4.91 6.55 -3.08
C ALA A 37 5.81 6.58 -4.32
N ALA A 38 5.31 6.08 -5.46
CA ALA A 38 6.03 6.07 -6.73
C ALA A 38 6.28 7.49 -7.27
N ASP A 39 5.31 8.41 -7.19
CA ASP A 39 5.53 9.80 -7.59
C ASP A 39 6.54 10.49 -6.66
N ALA A 40 6.46 10.30 -5.36
CA ALA A 40 7.44 10.83 -4.42
C ALA A 40 8.86 10.31 -4.70
N PHE A 41 9.00 9.01 -4.99
CA PHE A 41 10.25 8.38 -5.41
C PHE A 41 10.79 9.00 -6.71
N ASN A 42 9.94 9.18 -7.73
CA ASN A 42 10.34 9.77 -9.01
C ASN A 42 10.86 11.20 -8.84
N ARG A 43 10.25 11.99 -7.95
CA ARG A 43 10.74 13.35 -7.60
C ARG A 43 12.11 13.30 -6.93
N ALA A 44 12.31 12.36 -6.01
CA ALA A 44 13.61 12.14 -5.36
C ALA A 44 14.68 11.68 -6.37
N GLN A 45 14.32 10.77 -7.27
CA GLN A 45 15.23 10.31 -8.33
C GLN A 45 15.62 11.47 -9.27
N ALA A 46 14.67 12.32 -9.65
CA ALA A 46 14.94 13.50 -10.48
C ALA A 46 15.90 14.47 -9.77
N PHE A 47 15.73 14.67 -8.46
CA PHE A 47 16.62 15.50 -7.64
C PHE A 47 18.05 14.94 -7.63
N VAL A 48 18.22 13.65 -7.34
CA VAL A 48 19.53 12.99 -7.32
C VAL A 48 20.20 13.03 -8.71
N LYS A 49 19.45 12.78 -9.78
CA LYS A 49 19.96 12.90 -11.16
C LYS A 49 20.41 14.32 -11.50
N ALA A 50 19.69 15.33 -11.03
CA ALA A 50 20.09 16.73 -11.23
C ALA A 50 21.38 17.08 -10.46
N ALA A 51 21.56 16.52 -9.25
CA ALA A 51 22.80 16.66 -8.49
C ALA A 51 23.97 15.94 -9.17
N ALA A 52 23.77 14.71 -9.63
CA ALA A 52 24.79 13.93 -10.33
C ALA A 52 25.37 14.63 -11.57
N ARG A 53 24.52 15.33 -12.34
CA ARG A 53 24.96 16.09 -13.52
C ARG A 53 25.93 17.25 -13.22
N LYS A 54 25.98 17.69 -11.96
CA LYS A 54 26.84 18.80 -11.50
C LYS A 54 28.16 18.30 -10.93
N GLN A 55 28.30 17.00 -10.71
CA GLN A 55 29.52 16.37 -10.20
C GLN A 55 30.45 15.99 -11.36
N THR A 56 31.73 16.30 -11.20
CA THR A 56 32.76 16.02 -12.22
C THR A 56 33.75 14.95 -11.77
N ASP A 57 33.70 14.56 -10.49
CA ASP A 57 34.67 13.65 -9.86
C ASP A 57 34.21 12.17 -9.83
N GLY A 58 33.06 11.85 -10.39
CA GLY A 58 32.51 10.50 -10.40
C GLY A 58 31.99 9.99 -9.05
N SER A 59 31.95 10.83 -8.02
CA SER A 59 31.41 10.47 -6.71
C SER A 59 29.91 10.24 -6.76
N LEU A 60 29.38 9.45 -5.79
CA LEU A 60 27.94 9.29 -5.64
C LEU A 60 27.28 10.60 -5.17
N PRO A 61 26.23 11.06 -5.84
CA PRO A 61 25.56 12.28 -5.43
C PRO A 61 24.90 12.14 -4.05
N PRO A 62 24.77 13.24 -3.30
CA PRO A 62 24.04 13.23 -2.05
C PRO A 62 22.65 12.64 -2.21
N GLY A 63 22.24 11.78 -1.27
CA GLY A 63 20.93 11.12 -1.30
C GLY A 63 20.85 9.84 -2.15
N ALA A 64 21.88 9.46 -2.92
CA ALA A 64 21.86 8.26 -3.77
C ALA A 64 21.62 6.96 -2.97
N LEU A 65 22.27 6.81 -1.81
CA LEU A 65 22.05 5.63 -0.94
C LEU A 65 20.63 5.57 -0.39
N ARG A 66 20.08 6.71 0.03
CA ARG A 66 18.67 6.78 0.47
C ARG A 66 17.70 6.52 -0.68
N LEU A 67 18.03 6.95 -1.89
CA LEU A 67 17.22 6.63 -3.06
C LEU A 67 17.19 5.13 -3.33
N ALA A 68 18.32 4.43 -3.15
CA ALA A 68 18.38 2.97 -3.28
C ALA A 68 17.54 2.27 -2.19
N GLU A 69 17.56 2.75 -0.96
CA GLU A 69 16.69 2.27 0.12
C GLU A 69 15.20 2.44 -0.23
N ALA A 70 14.81 3.63 -0.73
CA ALA A 70 13.44 3.87 -1.17
C ALA A 70 13.02 2.97 -2.33
N ALA A 71 13.94 2.69 -3.27
CA ALA A 71 13.69 1.78 -4.40
C ALA A 71 13.39 0.35 -3.91
N ALA A 72 14.16 -0.17 -2.95
CA ALA A 72 13.92 -1.50 -2.38
C ALA A 72 12.52 -1.59 -1.75
N LYS A 73 12.14 -0.61 -0.91
CA LYS A 73 10.81 -0.56 -0.29
C LYS A 73 9.68 -0.45 -1.31
N LEU A 74 9.88 0.33 -2.37
CA LEU A 74 8.89 0.47 -3.44
C LEU A 74 8.72 -0.83 -4.22
N GLN A 75 9.80 -1.60 -4.43
CA GLN A 75 9.72 -2.92 -5.06
C GLN A 75 9.02 -3.96 -4.18
N GLU A 76 9.23 -3.92 -2.86
CA GLU A 76 8.46 -4.76 -1.92
C GLU A 76 6.96 -4.46 -2.00
N MET A 77 6.56 -3.17 -2.01
CA MET A 77 5.16 -2.77 -2.19
C MET A 77 4.60 -3.29 -3.52
N LYS A 78 5.35 -3.10 -4.61
CA LYS A 78 4.95 -3.56 -5.94
C LYS A 78 4.73 -5.07 -5.98
N GLY A 79 5.68 -5.84 -5.44
CA GLY A 79 5.61 -7.31 -5.39
C GLY A 79 4.38 -7.79 -4.62
N HIS A 80 4.15 -7.25 -3.42
CA HIS A 80 3.00 -7.60 -2.59
C HIS A 80 1.66 -7.25 -3.27
N LEU A 81 1.55 -6.04 -3.85
CA LEU A 81 0.35 -5.62 -4.57
C LEU A 81 0.08 -6.52 -5.79
N THR A 82 1.11 -6.83 -6.57
CA THR A 82 0.98 -7.69 -7.76
C THR A 82 0.53 -9.10 -7.38
N ALA A 83 1.11 -9.67 -6.32
CA ALA A 83 0.71 -10.98 -5.81
C ALA A 83 -0.75 -10.99 -5.34
N ALA A 84 -1.17 -9.97 -4.60
CA ALA A 84 -2.55 -9.86 -4.13
C ALA A 84 -3.56 -9.68 -5.27
N ILE A 85 -3.23 -8.91 -6.31
CA ILE A 85 -4.07 -8.80 -7.51
C ILE A 85 -4.23 -10.16 -8.18
N HIS A 86 -3.13 -10.86 -8.41
CA HIS A 86 -3.17 -12.20 -9.03
C HIS A 86 -4.00 -13.18 -8.20
N ARG A 87 -3.82 -13.18 -6.88
CA ARG A 87 -4.59 -14.00 -5.94
C ARG A 87 -6.09 -13.69 -6.00
N PHE A 88 -6.44 -12.40 -6.06
CA PHE A 88 -7.82 -11.95 -6.19
C PHE A 88 -8.43 -12.36 -7.53
N ASP A 89 -7.71 -12.15 -8.64
CA ASP A 89 -8.17 -12.53 -9.98
C ASP A 89 -8.41 -14.04 -10.09
N THR A 90 -7.58 -14.85 -9.43
CA THR A 90 -7.73 -16.31 -9.38
C THR A 90 -8.95 -16.73 -8.57
N ALA A 91 -9.30 -16.00 -7.50
CA ALA A 91 -10.45 -16.28 -6.64
C ALA A 91 -11.77 -15.73 -7.19
N LEU A 92 -11.74 -14.91 -8.24
CA LEU A 92 -12.97 -14.35 -8.81
C LEU A 92 -13.90 -15.45 -9.35
N GLY A 93 -15.15 -15.39 -8.88
CA GLY A 93 -16.19 -16.38 -9.22
C GLY A 93 -16.24 -17.59 -8.29
N ASP A 94 -15.35 -17.67 -7.30
CA ASP A 94 -15.36 -18.67 -6.24
C ASP A 94 -15.64 -17.99 -4.89
N ASP A 95 -16.90 -18.03 -4.45
CA ASP A 95 -17.36 -17.40 -3.21
C ASP A 95 -16.68 -18.00 -1.97
N ASP A 96 -16.33 -19.28 -1.99
CA ASP A 96 -15.66 -19.97 -0.88
C ASP A 96 -14.19 -19.53 -0.78
N ALA A 97 -13.50 -19.41 -1.91
CA ALA A 97 -12.13 -18.88 -1.97
C ALA A 97 -12.07 -17.46 -1.44
N LEU A 98 -12.97 -16.57 -1.91
CA LEU A 98 -13.04 -15.16 -1.48
C LEU A 98 -13.40 -15.00 0.00
N SER A 99 -14.17 -15.93 0.56
CA SER A 99 -14.59 -15.93 1.98
C SER A 99 -13.62 -16.68 2.89
N SER A 100 -12.56 -17.28 2.35
CA SER A 100 -11.62 -18.07 3.14
C SER A 100 -10.84 -17.20 4.13
N ILE A 101 -10.55 -17.76 5.32
CA ILE A 101 -9.79 -17.09 6.37
C ILE A 101 -8.38 -16.72 5.89
N GLY A 102 -7.73 -17.62 5.13
CA GLY A 102 -6.40 -17.38 4.57
C GLY A 102 -6.39 -16.18 3.64
N PHE A 103 -7.34 -16.12 2.69
CA PHE A 103 -7.48 -15.01 1.77
C PHE A 103 -7.73 -13.67 2.50
N ALA A 104 -8.64 -13.67 3.48
CA ALA A 104 -8.92 -12.47 4.28
C ALA A 104 -7.67 -11.97 5.04
N ALA A 105 -6.89 -12.89 5.61
CA ALA A 105 -5.64 -12.55 6.31
C ALA A 105 -4.58 -11.96 5.37
N GLU A 106 -4.41 -12.51 4.17
CA GLU A 106 -3.49 -12.00 3.14
C GLU A 106 -3.88 -10.60 2.67
N ILE A 107 -5.15 -10.36 2.40
CA ILE A 107 -5.67 -9.06 1.96
C ILE A 107 -5.56 -8.00 3.07
N ASN A 108 -5.78 -8.38 4.33
CA ASN A 108 -5.54 -7.53 5.48
C ASN A 108 -4.04 -7.16 5.60
N ALA A 109 -3.15 -8.14 5.43
CA ALA A 109 -1.70 -7.91 5.45
C ALA A 109 -1.26 -6.95 4.33
N LEU A 110 -1.82 -7.08 3.12
CA LEU A 110 -1.57 -6.13 2.03
C LEU A 110 -1.92 -4.70 2.45
N LYS A 111 -3.13 -4.48 3.00
CA LYS A 111 -3.58 -3.13 3.39
C LYS A 111 -2.66 -2.51 4.44
N ILE A 112 -2.29 -3.26 5.46
CA ILE A 112 -1.40 -2.80 6.54
C ILE A 112 -0.02 -2.45 5.95
N ALA A 113 0.62 -3.41 5.27
CA ALA A 113 1.96 -3.22 4.72
C ALA A 113 2.02 -2.05 3.71
N ALA A 114 1.04 -1.93 2.82
CA ALA A 114 1.00 -0.85 1.84
C ALA A 114 0.85 0.52 2.50
N SER A 115 -0.03 0.64 3.51
CA SER A 115 -0.26 1.90 4.22
C SER A 115 0.98 2.40 4.98
N GLU A 116 1.77 1.51 5.56
CA GLU A 116 2.98 1.84 6.30
C GLU A 116 4.16 2.13 5.37
N LYS A 117 4.42 1.24 4.41
CA LYS A 117 5.54 1.40 3.46
C LYS A 117 5.41 2.64 2.58
N ALA A 118 4.20 3.04 2.20
CA ALA A 118 4.00 4.28 1.46
C ALA A 118 4.54 5.49 2.23
N GLY A 119 4.22 5.59 3.53
CA GLY A 119 4.75 6.64 4.40
C GLY A 119 6.27 6.61 4.54
N GLU A 120 6.86 5.40 4.64
CA GLU A 120 8.31 5.23 4.70
C GLU A 120 9.01 5.73 3.43
N VAL A 121 8.53 5.33 2.24
CA VAL A 121 9.08 5.76 0.94
C VAL A 121 9.00 7.28 0.79
N VAL A 122 7.85 7.86 1.11
CA VAL A 122 7.64 9.31 1.00
C VAL A 122 8.53 10.08 1.98
N ARG A 123 8.72 9.57 3.21
CA ARG A 123 9.64 10.17 4.18
C ARG A 123 11.09 10.13 3.70
N ILE A 124 11.53 9.02 3.10
CA ILE A 124 12.86 8.92 2.50
C ILE A 124 12.99 9.91 1.34
N ALA A 125 12.00 10.03 0.47
CA ALA A 125 11.99 11.01 -0.61
C ALA A 125 12.12 12.44 -0.11
N LEU A 126 11.47 12.80 1.02
CA LEU A 126 11.64 14.09 1.66
C LEU A 126 13.09 14.31 2.11
N LEU A 127 13.71 13.31 2.75
CA LEU A 127 15.10 13.40 3.21
C LEU A 127 16.10 13.54 2.04
N VAL A 128 15.80 12.91 0.91
CA VAL A 128 16.60 13.06 -0.33
C VAL A 128 16.46 14.46 -0.90
N ASN A 129 15.24 14.98 -1.01
CA ASN A 129 14.96 16.29 -1.61
C ASN A 129 15.27 17.48 -0.68
N GLY A 130 15.43 17.21 0.63
CA GLY A 130 15.71 18.22 1.63
C GLY A 130 14.67 19.33 1.64
N ILE A 131 15.12 20.59 1.80
CA ILE A 131 14.22 21.75 1.88
C ILE A 131 13.38 21.97 0.62
N LEU A 132 13.84 21.53 -0.54
CA LEU A 132 13.06 21.62 -1.78
C LEU A 132 11.93 20.61 -1.81
N GLY A 133 12.05 19.47 -1.13
CA GLY A 133 10.97 18.50 -0.92
C GLY A 133 9.93 18.99 0.08
N TYR A 134 10.34 19.77 1.06
CA TYR A 134 9.46 20.34 2.08
C TYR A 134 8.65 21.53 1.59
N LYS A 135 9.26 22.42 0.79
CA LYS A 135 8.61 23.61 0.25
C LYS A 135 7.53 23.24 -0.76
N ASN A 136 6.39 23.95 -0.69
CA ASN A 136 5.37 23.89 -1.72
C ASN A 136 5.84 24.59 -3.00
N GLY A 137 5.29 24.19 -4.16
CA GLY A 137 5.53 24.86 -5.43
C GLY A 137 6.89 24.55 -6.09
N THR A 138 7.67 23.61 -5.57
CA THR A 138 8.87 23.11 -6.24
C THR A 138 8.58 21.83 -7.03
N PRO A 139 9.33 21.51 -8.09
CA PRO A 139 9.17 20.24 -8.81
C PRO A 139 9.52 19.02 -7.97
N PHE A 140 10.22 19.21 -6.83
CA PHE A 140 10.66 18.17 -5.91
C PHE A 140 9.78 18.08 -4.65
N SER A 141 8.75 18.91 -4.54
CA SER A 141 7.87 18.96 -3.36
C SER A 141 7.17 17.62 -3.12
N VAL A 142 7.25 17.11 -1.88
CA VAL A 142 6.53 15.91 -1.43
C VAL A 142 5.62 16.18 -0.22
N GLY A 143 5.35 17.45 0.09
CA GLY A 143 4.53 17.84 1.24
C GLY A 143 3.10 17.28 1.18
N ARG A 144 2.47 17.25 -0.01
CA ARG A 144 1.18 16.64 -0.22
C ARG A 144 1.24 15.12 -0.01
N HIS A 145 2.24 14.45 -0.57
CA HIS A 145 2.44 13.00 -0.42
C HIS A 145 2.58 12.59 1.04
N LEU A 146 3.33 13.36 1.85
CA LEU A 146 3.46 13.13 3.29
C LEU A 146 2.11 13.18 4.00
N ARG A 147 1.29 14.18 3.70
CA ARG A 147 -0.02 14.33 4.30
C ARG A 147 -0.97 13.21 3.88
N ASP A 148 -0.96 12.86 2.59
CA ASP A 148 -1.85 11.84 2.04
C ASP A 148 -1.48 10.45 2.58
N THR A 149 -0.18 10.11 2.66
CA THR A 149 0.26 8.82 3.23
C THR A 149 0.10 8.74 4.74
N ALA A 150 0.13 9.85 5.48
CA ALA A 150 -0.16 9.86 6.91
C ALA A 150 -1.61 9.44 7.22
N SER A 151 -2.54 9.62 6.28
CA SER A 151 -3.92 9.16 6.44
C SER A 151 -4.11 7.66 6.22
N ALA A 152 -3.18 6.99 5.52
CA ALA A 152 -3.31 5.60 5.11
C ALA A 152 -3.48 4.59 6.26
N PRO A 153 -2.70 4.64 7.37
CA PRO A 153 -2.93 3.76 8.51
C PRO A 153 -4.20 4.08 9.30
N VAL A 154 -4.70 5.33 9.19
CA VAL A 154 -5.91 5.78 9.89
C VAL A 154 -7.17 5.38 9.13
N MET A 155 -7.13 5.40 7.79
CA MET A 155 -8.22 4.94 6.95
C MET A 155 -8.47 3.45 7.18
N ILE A 156 -9.66 3.11 7.71
CA ILE A 156 -9.98 1.79 8.25
C ILE A 156 -8.81 1.32 9.14
N SER A 157 -8.66 2.00 10.26
CA SER A 157 -7.66 1.79 11.32
C SER A 157 -6.84 0.49 11.22
N ASN A 158 -5.53 0.60 11.06
CA ASN A 158 -4.63 -0.58 11.05
C ASN A 158 -4.81 -1.41 12.33
N ASP A 159 -5.00 -0.78 13.50
CA ASP A 159 -5.20 -1.50 14.75
C ASP A 159 -6.45 -2.37 14.73
N ARG A 160 -7.53 -1.89 14.12
CA ARG A 160 -8.76 -2.67 13.94
C ARG A 160 -8.53 -3.87 13.01
N ILE A 161 -7.81 -3.67 11.90
CA ILE A 161 -7.48 -4.76 10.97
C ILE A 161 -6.55 -5.77 11.63
N LEU A 162 -5.52 -5.31 12.36
CA LEU A 162 -4.60 -6.17 13.12
C LEU A 162 -5.35 -7.02 14.16
N SER A 163 -6.26 -6.41 14.92
CA SER A 163 -7.08 -7.14 15.90
C SER A 163 -7.93 -8.22 15.24
N ASN A 164 -8.57 -7.91 14.10
CA ASN A 164 -9.33 -8.89 13.34
C ASN A 164 -8.43 -10.01 12.82
N THR A 165 -7.30 -9.67 12.21
CA THR A 165 -6.33 -10.63 11.67
C THR A 165 -5.76 -11.52 12.77
N ALA A 166 -5.47 -10.98 13.96
CA ALA A 166 -5.03 -11.77 15.10
C ALA A 166 -6.04 -12.87 15.46
N THR A 167 -7.34 -12.53 15.46
CA THR A 167 -8.42 -13.50 15.69
C THR A 167 -8.42 -14.60 14.62
N LEU A 168 -8.26 -14.23 13.34
CA LEU A 168 -8.20 -15.19 12.24
C LEU A 168 -7.00 -16.15 12.39
N LEU A 169 -5.83 -15.64 12.75
CA LEU A 169 -4.60 -16.42 12.92
C LEU A 169 -4.64 -17.38 14.12
N VAL A 170 -5.44 -17.06 15.14
CA VAL A 170 -5.67 -18.00 16.26
C VAL A 170 -6.57 -19.16 15.82
N MET A 171 -7.47 -18.92 14.87
CA MET A 171 -8.46 -19.91 14.40
C MET A 171 -7.96 -20.75 13.23
N SER A 172 -6.93 -20.32 12.51
CA SER A 172 -6.45 -20.98 11.30
C SER A 172 -4.92 -20.95 11.20
N ARG A 173 -4.38 -21.87 10.40
CA ARG A 173 -2.96 -21.89 10.05
C ARG A 173 -2.72 -20.89 8.91
N PHE A 174 -1.77 -19.97 9.10
CA PHE A 174 -1.32 -19.06 8.04
C PHE A 174 -0.39 -19.83 7.09
N ASP A 175 -0.60 -19.69 5.78
CA ASP A 175 0.28 -20.30 4.78
C ASP A 175 1.62 -19.54 4.75
N THR A 176 2.70 -20.28 4.95
CA THR A 176 4.08 -19.79 4.90
C THR A 176 4.88 -20.44 3.76
N SER A 177 4.22 -21.16 2.86
CA SER A 177 4.87 -21.79 1.69
C SER A 177 5.24 -20.74 0.63
N LEU A 178 6.32 -20.99 -0.13
CA LEU A 178 6.74 -20.14 -1.24
C LEU A 178 6.05 -20.49 -2.58
N GLY A 179 5.24 -21.53 -2.60
CA GLY A 179 4.49 -22.00 -3.76
C GLY A 179 3.07 -22.31 -3.33
N GLY A 180 2.16 -21.43 -3.63
CA GLY A 180 0.73 -21.67 -3.54
C GLY A 180 0.16 -21.96 -4.91
#